data_248d975f6ba2852cd8fb83a92d8402fb
#
_entry.id   248d975f6ba2852cd8fb83a92d8402fb
#
_cell.length_a   1.000
_cell.length_b   1.000
_cell.length_c   1.000
_cell.angle_alpha   90.00
_cell.angle_beta   90.00
_cell.angle_gamma   90.00
#
_symmetry.space_group_name_H-M   'P 1'
#
loop_
_entity.id
_entity.type
_entity.pdbx_description
1 polymer ?
#
loop_
_entity_poly.entity_id
_entity_poly.type
_entity_poly.pdbx_seq_one_letter_code
_entity_poly.pdbx_strand_id
1 'polypeptide(L)'
;MRFWGIFIFVLLILNRGIAQTPEVLHTFWQQKEMKHAAIGVSVKNVADGKVVYEYNAGMSLRPASVLKLLSTSLALKLKGDSLTFHTKVFYSGKIRDGLLQGNIVIEPGGDPCLDSKYFKGNFLSRLVDSIVRLGIKQIEGNIIIENEGQQPLIPGSWLWEDVANYYAALYHPFNYRDNTYTINLASGKPGTSTRVVSVIPSVPGVKLRNEVVSSVKQQDDAWIYGGPEASTLSMRGTIPANRSSFAVKGAMHHPASVFRAELEKELKNKGVVLKKEKDILTDRQEFFTVESPLLKEIVFYTNKNSVNLFAEALGALVSPSEFETMVKEELNHVGIDSSGITIKDACGLSTSNALPAGTVTDLLVWANKHLGDSFLASLPQGGVDRGLRVYSADSVLGANLKAKTGSMFGVRALSGYLHTRKGETLAFTIFVNSYTGDPVKVQETIRDFLRELAIQ
;
A
#
# COMPACT_ATOMS: atom_id res chain seq x y z
N MET A 1 79.89 28.39 21.11
CA MET A 1 79.41 27.10 20.56
C MET A 1 77.89 27.09 20.71
N ARG A 2 77.15 27.27 19.58
CA ARG A 2 75.69 27.31 19.55
C ARG A 2 75.18 25.97 19.05
N PHE A 3 74.46 25.22 19.86
CA PHE A 3 73.76 24.02 19.44
C PHE A 3 72.40 24.41 18.92
N TRP A 4 72.09 24.11 17.68
CA TRP A 4 70.80 24.17 17.05
C TRP A 4 70.14 22.77 17.17
N GLY A 5 69.06 22.69 17.99
CA GLY A 5 68.19 21.52 18.05
C GLY A 5 67.16 21.59 16.94
N ILE A 6 67.21 20.62 16.02
CA ILE A 6 66.21 20.45 14.97
C ILE A 6 65.03 19.68 15.62
N PHE A 7 63.88 20.37 15.80
CA PHE A 7 62.60 19.76 16.14
C PHE A 7 61.96 19.16 14.88
N ILE A 8 61.99 17.87 14.71
CA ILE A 8 61.23 17.17 13.67
C ILE A 8 59.79 17.00 14.19
N PHE A 9 58.88 17.79 13.64
CA PHE A 9 57.44 17.62 13.83
C PHE A 9 56.96 16.49 12.96
N VAL A 10 56.75 15.28 13.54
CA VAL A 10 56.09 14.17 12.86
C VAL A 10 54.59 14.49 12.87
N LEU A 11 54.06 14.96 11.76
CA LEU A 11 52.63 15.08 11.50
C LEU A 11 52.07 13.68 11.29
N LEU A 12 51.52 13.09 12.33
CA LEU A 12 50.62 11.92 12.22
C LEU A 12 49.34 12.39 11.53
N ILE A 13 49.30 12.27 10.21
CA ILE A 13 48.06 12.35 9.44
C ILE A 13 47.24 11.12 9.82
N LEU A 14 46.33 11.30 10.77
CA LEU A 14 45.22 10.36 10.95
C LEU A 14 44.39 10.38 9.67
N ASN A 15 44.68 9.47 8.78
CA ASN A 15 43.81 9.10 7.68
C ASN A 15 42.52 8.53 8.28
N ARG A 16 41.62 9.42 8.74
CA ARG A 16 40.20 9.06 8.79
C ARG A 16 39.84 8.83 7.33
N GLY A 17 39.59 7.59 6.98
CA GLY A 17 39.01 7.24 5.69
C GLY A 17 37.64 7.89 5.59
N ILE A 18 37.61 9.15 5.20
CA ILE A 18 36.43 9.77 4.58
C ILE A 18 36.30 8.99 3.28
N ALA A 19 35.30 8.12 3.20
CA ALA A 19 34.90 7.55 1.92
C ALA A 19 34.77 8.74 0.97
N GLN A 20 35.71 8.88 0.04
CA GLN A 20 35.61 9.87 -1.01
C GLN A 20 34.34 9.49 -1.76
N THR A 21 33.30 10.30 -1.59
CA THR A 21 32.08 10.20 -2.41
C THR A 21 32.56 10.26 -3.84
N PRO A 22 32.40 9.20 -4.65
CA PRO A 22 32.87 9.24 -6.03
C PRO A 22 32.21 10.46 -6.69
N GLU A 23 33.01 11.39 -7.18
CA GLU A 23 32.56 12.62 -7.83
C GLU A 23 31.54 12.30 -8.93
N VAL A 24 31.70 11.16 -9.58
CA VAL A 24 30.78 10.57 -10.54
C VAL A 24 29.36 10.43 -9.99
N LEU A 25 29.18 9.89 -8.75
CA LEU A 25 27.85 9.71 -8.16
C LEU A 25 27.12 11.03 -7.91
N HIS A 26 27.87 12.10 -7.66
CA HIS A 26 27.27 13.42 -7.44
C HIS A 26 26.69 14.02 -8.74
N THR A 27 27.28 13.71 -9.90
CA THR A 27 26.86 14.25 -11.21
C THR A 27 25.44 13.82 -11.60
N PHE A 28 24.94 12.68 -11.10
CA PHE A 28 23.59 12.22 -11.40
C PHE A 28 22.53 13.22 -10.93
N TRP A 29 22.75 13.93 -9.83
CA TRP A 29 21.78 14.87 -9.27
C TRP A 29 21.88 16.28 -9.89
N GLN A 30 22.82 16.52 -10.79
CA GLN A 30 23.01 17.80 -11.50
C GLN A 30 22.31 17.83 -12.87
N GLN A 31 21.62 16.77 -13.26
CA GLN A 31 20.91 16.70 -14.54
C GLN A 31 19.76 17.70 -14.60
N LYS A 32 19.35 18.07 -15.83
CA LYS A 32 18.36 19.11 -16.09
C LYS A 32 17.05 18.91 -15.30
N GLU A 33 16.54 17.69 -15.28
CA GLU A 33 15.30 17.31 -14.60
C GLU A 33 15.42 17.40 -13.07
N MET A 34 16.64 17.33 -12.54
CA MET A 34 16.96 17.35 -11.11
C MET A 34 17.30 18.75 -10.59
N LYS A 35 17.55 19.72 -11.47
CA LYS A 35 18.10 21.05 -11.13
C LYS A 35 17.33 21.79 -10.03
N HIS A 36 16.00 21.62 -9.99
CA HIS A 36 15.11 22.28 -9.03
C HIS A 36 14.44 21.30 -8.06
N ALA A 37 14.83 20.02 -8.12
CA ALA A 37 14.29 18.99 -7.26
C ALA A 37 14.91 19.03 -5.85
N ALA A 38 14.12 18.72 -4.84
CA ALA A 38 14.63 18.38 -3.52
C ALA A 38 14.97 16.87 -3.52
N ILE A 39 16.25 16.56 -3.29
CA ILE A 39 16.77 15.19 -3.42
C ILE A 39 17.42 14.78 -2.09
N GLY A 40 17.06 13.58 -1.61
CA GLY A 40 17.67 12.92 -0.47
C GLY A 40 18.10 11.51 -0.85
N VAL A 41 19.36 11.17 -0.61
CA VAL A 41 19.93 9.85 -0.90
C VAL A 41 20.72 9.36 0.29
N SER A 42 20.55 8.10 0.66
CA SER A 42 21.39 7.39 1.61
C SER A 42 21.66 5.99 1.11
N VAL A 43 22.90 5.56 1.18
CA VAL A 43 23.38 4.21 0.82
C VAL A 43 24.31 3.72 1.91
N LYS A 44 24.00 2.57 2.49
CA LYS A 44 24.81 1.96 3.57
C LYS A 44 25.11 0.48 3.27
N ASN A 45 26.27 0.03 3.68
CA ASN A 45 26.58 -1.40 3.64
C ASN A 45 25.77 -2.12 4.73
N VAL A 46 25.05 -3.18 4.36
CA VAL A 46 24.16 -3.92 5.29
C VAL A 46 24.95 -4.66 6.37
N ALA A 47 26.16 -5.13 6.06
CA ALA A 47 26.95 -5.95 6.98
C ALA A 47 27.40 -5.15 8.22
N ASP A 48 27.89 -3.93 8.04
CA ASP A 48 28.49 -3.11 9.10
C ASP A 48 27.78 -1.77 9.34
N GLY A 49 26.77 -1.41 8.52
CA GLY A 49 26.03 -0.17 8.62
C GLY A 49 26.79 1.08 8.16
N LYS A 50 28.01 0.92 7.60
CA LYS A 50 28.79 2.07 7.15
C LYS A 50 28.16 2.76 5.96
N VAL A 51 28.27 4.08 5.97
CA VAL A 51 27.85 4.93 4.87
C VAL A 51 28.75 4.69 3.66
N VAL A 52 28.14 4.36 2.52
CA VAL A 52 28.76 4.25 1.21
C VAL A 52 28.58 5.56 0.43
N TYR A 53 27.40 6.14 0.48
CA TYR A 53 27.08 7.41 -0.15
C TYR A 53 25.92 8.13 0.55
N GLU A 54 26.01 9.44 0.70
CA GLU A 54 24.91 10.28 1.19
C GLU A 54 24.84 11.61 0.42
N TYR A 55 23.62 12.05 0.18
CA TYR A 55 23.30 13.36 -0.36
C TYR A 55 22.01 13.85 0.29
N ASN A 56 22.08 14.91 1.10
CA ASN A 56 20.95 15.44 1.88
C ASN A 56 20.16 14.35 2.63
N ALA A 57 20.84 13.32 3.17
CA ALA A 57 20.20 12.13 3.76
C ALA A 57 19.28 12.45 4.95
N GLY A 58 19.53 13.56 5.67
CA GLY A 58 18.70 14.05 6.78
C GLY A 58 17.52 14.94 6.35
N MET A 59 17.36 15.26 5.07
CA MET A 59 16.26 16.10 4.61
C MET A 59 14.96 15.31 4.62
N SER A 60 13.93 15.84 5.29
CA SER A 60 12.57 15.26 5.33
C SER A 60 11.86 15.49 4.01
N LEU A 61 11.61 14.41 3.27
CA LEU A 61 11.02 14.43 1.93
C LEU A 61 9.81 13.49 1.86
N ARG A 62 8.90 13.76 0.92
CA ARG A 62 7.73 12.92 0.68
C ARG A 62 8.16 11.54 0.17
N PRO A 63 7.85 10.46 0.92
CA PRO A 63 8.29 9.12 0.59
C PRO A 63 7.39 8.41 -0.44
N ALA A 64 6.17 8.92 -0.65
CA ALA A 64 5.10 8.17 -1.33
C ALA A 64 5.02 6.74 -0.75
N SER A 65 4.76 5.73 -1.58
CA SER A 65 4.61 4.33 -1.12
C SER A 65 5.86 3.67 -0.54
N VAL A 66 7.01 4.36 -0.48
CA VAL A 66 8.17 3.88 0.30
C VAL A 66 7.85 3.86 1.79
N LEU A 67 6.90 4.69 2.27
CA LEU A 67 6.38 4.64 3.63
C LEU A 67 5.93 3.24 4.06
N LYS A 68 5.44 2.41 3.13
CA LYS A 68 5.02 1.03 3.41
C LYS A 68 6.12 0.16 4.00
N LEU A 69 7.38 0.51 3.79
CA LEU A 69 8.49 -0.20 4.44
C LEU A 69 8.44 -0.07 5.98
N LEU A 70 7.99 1.11 6.49
CA LEU A 70 7.78 1.32 7.91
C LEU A 70 6.57 0.50 8.40
N SER A 71 5.43 0.62 7.73
CA SER A 71 4.19 -0.08 8.12
C SER A 71 4.39 -1.60 8.15
N THR A 72 5.06 -2.15 7.13
CA THR A 72 5.27 -3.60 7.00
C THR A 72 6.33 -4.14 7.96
N SER A 73 7.44 -3.41 8.15
CA SER A 73 8.49 -3.84 9.09
C SER A 73 8.01 -3.78 10.55
N LEU A 74 7.25 -2.74 10.92
CA LEU A 74 6.72 -2.61 12.29
C LEU A 74 5.62 -3.64 12.57
N ALA A 75 4.75 -3.92 11.60
CA ALA A 75 3.75 -4.98 11.74
C ALA A 75 4.43 -6.34 12.00
N LEU A 76 5.46 -6.70 11.22
CA LEU A 76 6.22 -7.93 11.44
C LEU A 76 6.96 -7.93 12.78
N LYS A 77 7.59 -6.80 13.17
CA LYS A 77 8.33 -6.67 14.43
C LYS A 77 7.42 -6.87 15.64
N LEU A 78 6.24 -6.24 15.65
CA LEU A 78 5.37 -6.16 16.83
C LEU A 78 4.39 -7.32 16.93
N LYS A 79 4.00 -7.91 15.79
CA LYS A 79 2.92 -8.93 15.75
C LYS A 79 3.40 -10.30 15.30
N GLY A 80 4.64 -10.40 14.80
CA GLY A 80 5.15 -11.63 14.20
C GLY A 80 4.63 -11.86 12.78
N ASP A 81 5.12 -12.88 12.12
CA ASP A 81 4.82 -13.18 10.72
C ASP A 81 3.64 -14.15 10.52
N SER A 82 3.24 -14.84 11.57
CA SER A 82 2.20 -15.88 11.59
C SER A 82 0.84 -15.44 12.11
N LEU A 83 0.69 -14.16 12.54
CA LEU A 83 -0.60 -13.64 12.97
C LEU A 83 -1.65 -13.75 11.85
N THR A 84 -2.89 -14.04 12.23
CA THR A 84 -4.08 -13.99 11.36
C THR A 84 -5.16 -13.10 11.95
N PHE A 85 -5.99 -12.52 11.10
CA PHE A 85 -7.23 -11.86 11.50
C PHE A 85 -8.37 -12.89 11.49
N HIS A 86 -9.35 -12.75 12.40
CA HIS A 86 -10.48 -13.65 12.50
C HIS A 86 -11.80 -12.91 12.31
N THR A 87 -12.57 -13.29 11.29
CA THR A 87 -13.94 -12.81 11.12
C THR A 87 -14.90 -13.93 11.54
N LYS A 88 -15.74 -13.65 12.53
CA LYS A 88 -16.68 -14.62 13.10
C LYS A 88 -18.09 -14.32 12.66
N VAL A 89 -18.90 -15.37 12.46
CA VAL A 89 -20.30 -15.26 12.10
C VAL A 89 -21.16 -16.06 13.06
N PHE A 90 -22.18 -15.40 13.54
CA PHE A 90 -23.15 -15.93 14.50
C PHE A 90 -24.55 -15.86 13.91
N TYR A 91 -25.44 -16.70 14.42
CA TYR A 91 -26.83 -16.36 14.38
C TYR A 91 -27.34 -16.03 15.79
N SER A 92 -28.33 -15.13 15.89
CA SER A 92 -29.08 -14.87 17.10
C SER A 92 -30.49 -15.52 16.96
N GLY A 93 -31.13 -15.80 18.05
CA GLY A 93 -32.50 -16.41 18.03
C GLY A 93 -32.50 -17.91 17.87
N LYS A 94 -33.55 -18.46 17.22
CA LYS A 94 -33.79 -19.92 17.16
C LYS A 94 -34.02 -20.40 15.73
N ILE A 95 -33.46 -21.57 15.41
CA ILE A 95 -33.72 -22.27 14.15
C ILE A 95 -34.71 -23.38 14.42
N ARG A 96 -35.86 -23.35 13.72
CA ARG A 96 -36.90 -24.41 13.77
C ARG A 96 -37.46 -24.65 12.37
N ASP A 97 -37.52 -25.90 11.92
CA ASP A 97 -38.09 -26.31 10.64
C ASP A 97 -37.61 -25.54 9.42
N GLY A 98 -36.33 -25.14 9.45
CA GLY A 98 -35.68 -24.32 8.39
C GLY A 98 -35.94 -22.81 8.51
N LEU A 99 -36.61 -22.35 9.54
CA LEU A 99 -36.82 -20.94 9.84
C LEU A 99 -35.85 -20.49 10.94
N LEU A 100 -35.01 -19.49 10.63
CA LEU A 100 -34.29 -18.71 11.62
C LEU A 100 -35.14 -17.49 12.01
N GLN A 101 -35.69 -17.51 13.25
CA GLN A 101 -36.28 -16.33 13.88
C GLN A 101 -35.18 -15.57 14.62
N GLY A 102 -34.47 -14.70 13.87
CA GLY A 102 -33.30 -14.00 14.38
C GLY A 102 -32.40 -13.50 13.26
N ASN A 103 -31.24 -12.98 13.64
CA ASN A 103 -30.29 -12.32 12.74
C ASN A 103 -29.08 -13.21 12.39
N ILE A 104 -28.49 -12.95 11.24
CA ILE A 104 -27.10 -13.34 10.98
C ILE A 104 -26.22 -12.14 11.39
N VAL A 105 -25.27 -12.39 12.29
CA VAL A 105 -24.39 -11.35 12.85
C VAL A 105 -22.96 -11.65 12.47
N ILE A 106 -22.28 -10.69 11.86
CA ILE A 106 -20.87 -10.76 11.47
C ILE A 106 -20.08 -9.87 12.41
N GLU A 107 -19.14 -10.46 13.14
CA GLU A 107 -18.16 -9.79 13.97
C GLU A 107 -16.85 -9.68 13.17
N PRO A 108 -16.51 -8.50 12.62
CA PRO A 108 -15.32 -8.33 11.81
C PRO A 108 -14.07 -8.27 12.67
N GLY A 109 -13.03 -8.96 12.22
CA GLY A 109 -11.71 -8.95 12.88
C GLY A 109 -10.72 -7.97 12.29
N GLY A 110 -11.16 -7.04 11.45
CA GLY A 110 -10.26 -6.11 10.76
C GLY A 110 -9.51 -6.73 9.58
N ASP A 111 -9.91 -7.92 9.11
CA ASP A 111 -9.27 -8.60 7.99
C ASP A 111 -9.39 -7.76 6.69
N PRO A 112 -8.27 -7.31 6.08
CA PRO A 112 -8.32 -6.58 4.81
C PRO A 112 -8.47 -7.48 3.58
N CYS A 113 -8.48 -8.82 3.76
CA CYS A 113 -8.31 -9.81 2.70
C CYS A 113 -9.58 -10.56 2.32
N LEU A 114 -10.76 -10.25 2.92
CA LEU A 114 -12.00 -10.94 2.59
C LEU A 114 -12.35 -10.79 1.11
N ASP A 115 -12.37 -11.92 0.39
CA ASP A 115 -12.56 -12.00 -1.07
C ASP A 115 -11.64 -11.05 -1.89
N SER A 116 -10.44 -10.80 -1.37
CA SER A 116 -9.41 -10.02 -2.07
C SER A 116 -8.92 -10.75 -3.32
N LYS A 117 -8.68 -9.98 -4.39
CA LYS A 117 -8.10 -10.52 -5.66
C LYS A 117 -6.67 -11.03 -5.52
N TYR A 118 -5.97 -10.70 -4.43
CA TYR A 118 -4.59 -11.14 -4.17
C TYR A 118 -4.54 -12.54 -3.57
N PHE A 119 -5.66 -13.01 -3.01
CA PHE A 119 -5.79 -14.32 -2.37
C PHE A 119 -6.93 -15.10 -3.03
N LYS A 120 -6.88 -16.42 -2.94
CA LYS A 120 -7.98 -17.28 -3.39
C LYS A 120 -9.12 -17.26 -2.36
N GLY A 121 -9.68 -16.06 -2.12
CA GLY A 121 -10.78 -15.84 -1.21
C GLY A 121 -12.10 -16.42 -1.76
N ASN A 122 -12.93 -16.92 -0.87
CA ASN A 122 -14.28 -17.37 -1.16
C ASN A 122 -15.18 -17.21 0.08
N PHE A 123 -14.95 -16.14 0.83
CA PHE A 123 -15.67 -15.86 2.08
C PHE A 123 -17.18 -15.86 1.87
N LEU A 124 -17.68 -15.08 0.90
CA LEU A 124 -19.10 -14.98 0.60
C LEU A 124 -19.72 -16.36 0.29
N SER A 125 -19.12 -17.13 -0.61
CA SER A 125 -19.68 -18.43 -1.01
C SER A 125 -19.65 -19.45 0.15
N ARG A 126 -18.55 -19.48 0.93
CA ARG A 126 -18.43 -20.36 2.10
C ARG A 126 -19.44 -20.02 3.18
N LEU A 127 -19.69 -18.73 3.41
CA LEU A 127 -20.70 -18.29 4.36
C LEU A 127 -22.11 -18.71 3.92
N VAL A 128 -22.47 -18.47 2.65
CA VAL A 128 -23.75 -18.91 2.07
C VAL A 128 -23.94 -20.42 2.22
N ASP A 129 -22.92 -21.21 1.86
CA ASP A 129 -22.97 -22.67 2.00
C ASP A 129 -23.07 -23.11 3.47
N SER A 130 -22.48 -22.35 4.40
CA SER A 130 -22.60 -22.63 5.84
C SER A 130 -24.02 -22.36 6.38
N ILE A 131 -24.64 -21.25 5.93
CA ILE A 131 -26.04 -20.94 6.27
C ILE A 131 -26.99 -22.04 5.74
N VAL A 132 -26.77 -22.47 4.49
CA VAL A 132 -27.58 -23.56 3.89
C VAL A 132 -27.37 -24.88 4.62
N ARG A 133 -26.14 -25.21 5.06
CA ARG A 133 -25.86 -26.42 5.85
C ARG A 133 -26.54 -26.46 7.23
N LEU A 134 -26.83 -25.30 7.82
CA LEU A 134 -27.67 -25.23 9.03
C LEU A 134 -29.14 -25.58 8.78
N GLY A 135 -29.51 -25.85 7.51
CA GLY A 135 -30.87 -26.14 7.10
C GLY A 135 -31.77 -24.91 7.01
N ILE A 136 -31.22 -23.71 7.05
CA ILE A 136 -31.98 -22.46 7.00
C ILE A 136 -32.53 -22.25 5.58
N LYS A 137 -33.85 -22.15 5.47
CA LYS A 137 -34.61 -21.86 4.24
C LYS A 137 -35.22 -20.46 4.26
N GLN A 138 -35.40 -19.89 5.45
CA GLN A 138 -35.94 -18.56 5.67
C GLN A 138 -35.28 -17.91 6.88
N ILE A 139 -35.01 -16.63 6.77
CA ILE A 139 -34.50 -15.79 7.86
C ILE A 139 -35.54 -14.69 8.10
N GLU A 140 -36.12 -14.65 9.30
CA GLU A 140 -36.97 -13.58 9.80
C GLU A 140 -36.13 -12.70 10.76
N GLY A 141 -35.42 -11.72 10.18
CA GLY A 141 -34.46 -10.85 10.85
C GLY A 141 -33.56 -10.16 9.85
N ASN A 142 -32.39 -9.74 10.30
CA ASN A 142 -31.46 -8.94 9.52
C ASN A 142 -30.08 -9.58 9.39
N ILE A 143 -29.30 -9.11 8.41
CA ILE A 143 -27.87 -9.34 8.33
C ILE A 143 -27.18 -8.12 8.95
N ILE A 144 -26.57 -8.32 10.11
CA ILE A 144 -25.91 -7.29 10.91
C ILE A 144 -24.39 -7.45 10.77
N ILE A 145 -23.70 -6.39 10.42
CA ILE A 145 -22.23 -6.33 10.44
C ILE A 145 -21.86 -5.35 11.57
N GLU A 146 -21.18 -5.86 12.58
CA GLU A 146 -20.82 -5.05 13.74
C GLU A 146 -19.84 -3.94 13.35
N ASN A 147 -19.93 -2.83 14.04
CA ASN A 147 -19.10 -1.64 13.78
C ASN A 147 -19.22 -1.05 12.35
N GLU A 148 -20.25 -1.45 11.57
CA GLU A 148 -20.49 -0.89 10.24
C GLU A 148 -20.64 0.66 10.26
N GLY A 149 -21.21 1.20 11.34
CA GLY A 149 -21.38 2.64 11.52
C GLY A 149 -20.09 3.41 11.87
N GLN A 150 -19.02 2.70 12.19
CA GLN A 150 -17.70 3.32 12.43
C GLN A 150 -17.04 3.64 11.09
N GLN A 151 -17.29 4.86 10.61
CA GLN A 151 -16.63 5.31 9.38
C GLN A 151 -15.18 5.71 9.69
N PRO A 152 -14.20 5.21 8.92
CA PRO A 152 -12.83 5.63 9.08
C PRO A 152 -12.70 7.10 8.68
N LEU A 153 -11.89 7.83 9.43
CA LEU A 153 -11.55 9.20 9.08
C LEU A 153 -10.62 9.21 7.87
N ILE A 154 -11.00 9.93 6.82
CA ILE A 154 -10.08 10.23 5.72
C ILE A 154 -9.00 11.17 6.28
N PRO A 155 -7.70 10.84 6.15
CA PRO A 155 -6.67 11.80 6.50
C PRO A 155 -6.88 13.13 5.77
N GLY A 156 -6.96 14.24 6.52
CA GLY A 156 -7.26 15.57 5.94
C GLY A 156 -6.21 16.04 4.92
N SER A 157 -5.09 15.35 4.84
CA SER A 157 -4.01 15.59 3.87
C SER A 157 -4.10 14.73 2.59
N TRP A 158 -5.13 13.88 2.46
CA TRP A 158 -5.42 13.23 1.17
C TRP A 158 -6.07 14.22 0.22
N LEU A 159 -5.67 14.17 -1.04
CA LEU A 159 -6.22 15.07 -2.04
C LEU A 159 -7.66 14.66 -2.38
N TRP A 160 -8.52 15.66 -2.55
CA TRP A 160 -9.92 15.45 -2.95
C TRP A 160 -10.05 14.58 -4.21
N GLU A 161 -9.14 14.77 -5.16
CA GLU A 161 -9.12 14.01 -6.42
C GLU A 161 -8.77 12.54 -6.23
N ASP A 162 -8.12 12.16 -5.11
CA ASP A 162 -7.73 10.78 -4.84
C ASP A 162 -8.84 9.97 -4.19
N VAL A 163 -9.64 10.58 -3.32
CA VAL A 163 -10.53 9.92 -2.34
C VAL A 163 -11.47 8.87 -2.96
N ALA A 164 -12.05 9.14 -4.13
CA ALA A 164 -12.97 8.20 -4.77
C ALA A 164 -12.28 7.17 -5.69
N ASN A 165 -10.95 7.21 -5.83
CA ASN A 165 -10.21 6.31 -6.71
C ASN A 165 -9.67 5.08 -5.93
N TYR A 166 -9.53 3.96 -6.59
CA TYR A 166 -9.27 2.65 -5.99
C TYR A 166 -8.06 2.60 -5.05
N TYR A 167 -7.07 3.44 -5.26
CA TYR A 167 -5.86 3.48 -4.42
C TYR A 167 -6.08 4.28 -3.12
N ALA A 168 -7.17 5.00 -2.98
CA ALA A 168 -7.61 5.66 -1.76
C ALA A 168 -8.73 4.88 -1.03
N ALA A 169 -8.85 3.59 -1.30
CA ALA A 169 -9.77 2.72 -0.57
C ALA A 169 -9.42 2.74 0.94
N LEU A 170 -10.38 3.19 1.75
CA LEU A 170 -10.23 3.30 3.20
C LEU A 170 -10.24 1.92 3.86
N TYR A 171 -9.47 1.78 4.95
CA TYR A 171 -9.54 0.62 5.82
C TYR A 171 -10.73 0.76 6.78
N HIS A 172 -11.56 -0.28 6.86
CA HIS A 172 -12.72 -0.39 7.74
C HIS A 172 -12.56 -1.56 8.71
N PRO A 173 -13.32 -1.62 9.82
CA PRO A 173 -13.41 -2.84 10.62
C PRO A 173 -13.82 -4.06 9.77
N PHE A 174 -14.73 -3.88 8.81
CA PHE A 174 -15.11 -4.89 7.81
C PHE A 174 -14.64 -4.44 6.42
N ASN A 175 -13.76 -5.22 5.78
CA ASN A 175 -13.30 -4.99 4.42
C ASN A 175 -13.76 -6.10 3.50
N TYR A 176 -13.96 -5.79 2.21
CA TYR A 176 -14.46 -6.74 1.25
C TYR A 176 -14.00 -6.38 -0.18
N ARG A 177 -13.44 -7.35 -0.93
CA ARG A 177 -12.97 -7.17 -2.31
C ARG A 177 -12.02 -5.98 -2.47
N ASP A 178 -11.00 -5.89 -1.60
CA ASP A 178 -10.02 -4.78 -1.56
C ASP A 178 -10.68 -3.41 -1.38
N ASN A 179 -11.92 -3.33 -0.89
CA ASN A 179 -12.74 -2.12 -0.82
C ASN A 179 -12.75 -1.34 -2.16
N THR A 180 -12.86 -2.08 -3.28
CA THR A 180 -12.88 -1.49 -4.62
C THR A 180 -14.00 -2.04 -5.49
N TYR A 181 -14.43 -1.24 -6.45
CA TYR A 181 -15.32 -1.66 -7.52
C TYR A 181 -14.75 -1.27 -8.88
N THR A 182 -15.20 -1.95 -9.93
CA THR A 182 -14.78 -1.70 -11.30
C THR A 182 -15.95 -1.17 -12.12
N ILE A 183 -15.73 -0.06 -12.81
CA ILE A 183 -16.64 0.50 -13.79
C ILE A 183 -16.11 0.15 -15.18
N ASN A 184 -16.86 -0.63 -15.92
CA ASN A 184 -16.53 -0.94 -17.31
C ASN A 184 -17.16 0.10 -18.23
N LEU A 185 -16.34 0.80 -19.00
CA LEU A 185 -16.75 1.82 -19.96
C LEU A 185 -16.56 1.33 -21.40
N ALA A 186 -17.53 1.55 -22.27
CA ALA A 186 -17.34 1.45 -23.71
C ALA A 186 -17.01 2.83 -24.27
N SER A 187 -16.00 2.88 -25.17
CA SER A 187 -15.56 4.10 -25.85
C SER A 187 -15.69 3.98 -27.37
N GLY A 188 -16.05 5.07 -28.02
CA GLY A 188 -16.14 5.20 -29.47
C GLY A 188 -14.92 5.87 -30.09
N LYS A 189 -15.15 6.63 -31.18
CA LYS A 189 -14.12 7.44 -31.84
C LYS A 189 -13.53 8.49 -30.86
N PRO A 190 -12.26 8.92 -31.06
CA PRO A 190 -11.69 9.99 -30.24
C PRO A 190 -12.60 11.24 -30.19
N GLY A 191 -12.71 11.84 -29.00
CA GLY A 191 -13.56 13.00 -28.75
C GLY A 191 -15.05 12.69 -28.45
N THR A 192 -15.48 11.42 -28.55
CA THR A 192 -16.87 11.05 -28.22
C THR A 192 -17.02 10.66 -26.75
N SER A 193 -18.23 10.87 -26.19
CA SER A 193 -18.59 10.44 -24.83
C SER A 193 -18.52 8.91 -24.71
N THR A 194 -18.16 8.44 -23.53
CA THR A 194 -18.15 7.01 -23.19
C THR A 194 -19.50 6.58 -22.59
N ARG A 195 -19.72 5.27 -22.52
CA ARG A 195 -20.94 4.69 -21.93
C ARG A 195 -20.56 3.68 -20.85
N VAL A 196 -21.21 3.76 -19.69
CA VAL A 196 -21.10 2.73 -18.62
C VAL A 196 -21.75 1.43 -19.11
N VAL A 197 -20.98 0.34 -19.11
CA VAL A 197 -21.42 -1.00 -19.48
C VAL A 197 -21.86 -1.77 -18.24
N SER A 198 -21.04 -1.75 -17.19
CA SER A 198 -21.31 -2.42 -15.91
C SER A 198 -20.53 -1.81 -14.76
N VAL A 199 -21.00 -2.07 -13.54
CA VAL A 199 -20.32 -1.76 -12.26
C VAL A 199 -20.26 -3.04 -11.45
N ILE A 200 -19.07 -3.49 -11.05
CA ILE A 200 -18.83 -4.77 -10.40
C ILE A 200 -17.88 -4.62 -9.19
N PRO A 201 -18.31 -4.97 -7.99
CA PRO A 201 -19.69 -5.23 -7.59
C PRO A 201 -20.57 -3.98 -7.73
N SER A 202 -21.90 -4.18 -7.74
CA SER A 202 -22.84 -3.07 -7.66
C SER A 202 -22.70 -2.36 -6.31
N VAL A 203 -22.66 -1.03 -6.33
CA VAL A 203 -22.53 -0.22 -5.11
C VAL A 203 -23.90 0.39 -4.77
N PRO A 204 -24.61 -0.13 -3.74
CA PRO A 204 -25.90 0.38 -3.36
C PRO A 204 -25.89 1.88 -3.04
N GLY A 205 -26.92 2.60 -3.48
CA GLY A 205 -27.09 4.03 -3.16
C GLY A 205 -26.21 5.00 -3.96
N VAL A 206 -25.23 4.51 -4.75
CA VAL A 206 -24.34 5.36 -5.53
C VAL A 206 -24.80 5.48 -6.98
N LYS A 207 -24.93 6.72 -7.47
CA LYS A 207 -25.15 7.06 -8.88
C LYS A 207 -23.84 7.52 -9.52
N LEU A 208 -23.60 7.14 -10.77
CA LEU A 208 -22.44 7.58 -11.54
C LEU A 208 -22.84 8.62 -12.59
N ARG A 209 -22.25 9.80 -12.51
CA ARG A 209 -22.30 10.83 -13.55
C ARG A 209 -21.06 10.68 -14.43
N ASN A 210 -21.24 10.09 -15.61
CA ASN A 210 -20.13 9.82 -16.52
C ASN A 210 -19.91 10.97 -17.50
N GLU A 211 -18.79 11.65 -17.37
CA GLU A 211 -18.29 12.72 -18.26
C GLU A 211 -16.94 12.33 -18.90
N VAL A 212 -16.58 11.03 -18.90
CA VAL A 212 -15.35 10.51 -19.52
C VAL A 212 -15.45 10.51 -21.03
N VAL A 213 -14.38 10.93 -21.71
CA VAL A 213 -14.30 11.07 -23.16
C VAL A 213 -13.27 10.08 -23.74
N SER A 214 -13.53 9.61 -24.96
CA SER A 214 -12.63 8.74 -25.73
C SER A 214 -11.40 9.53 -26.22
N SER A 215 -10.18 8.97 -26.10
CA SER A 215 -8.92 9.62 -26.47
C SER A 215 -8.06 8.78 -27.40
N VAL A 216 -7.22 9.42 -28.19
CA VAL A 216 -6.15 8.75 -28.97
C VAL A 216 -5.06 8.18 -28.08
N LYS A 217 -4.88 8.74 -26.85
CA LYS A 217 -3.90 8.24 -25.88
C LYS A 217 -4.28 6.84 -25.41
N GLN A 218 -3.29 5.95 -25.29
CA GLN A 218 -3.47 4.57 -24.88
C GLN A 218 -3.24 4.40 -23.36
N GLN A 219 -3.81 5.30 -22.54
CA GLN A 219 -3.67 5.29 -21.08
C GLN A 219 -4.99 5.60 -20.39
N ASP A 220 -5.08 5.23 -19.12
CA ASP A 220 -6.16 5.58 -18.19
C ASP A 220 -5.86 6.95 -17.59
N ASP A 221 -6.57 7.96 -18.05
CA ASP A 221 -6.57 9.32 -17.51
C ASP A 221 -7.98 9.66 -16.95
N ALA A 222 -8.76 8.64 -16.59
CA ALA A 222 -10.08 8.84 -15.98
C ALA A 222 -10.00 8.87 -14.46
N TRP A 223 -10.69 9.82 -13.86
CA TRP A 223 -10.74 10.05 -12.43
C TRP A 223 -12.17 10.02 -11.93
N ILE A 224 -12.37 9.52 -10.71
CA ILE A 224 -13.64 9.50 -10.01
C ILE A 224 -13.57 10.52 -8.88
N TYR A 225 -14.55 11.39 -8.80
CA TYR A 225 -14.65 12.46 -7.81
C TYR A 225 -15.89 12.28 -6.95
N GLY A 226 -15.73 12.45 -5.66
CA GLY A 226 -16.78 12.39 -4.65
C GLY A 226 -16.22 11.96 -3.28
N GLY A 227 -16.95 12.26 -2.23
CA GLY A 227 -16.62 11.83 -0.87
C GLY A 227 -17.33 10.52 -0.49
N PRO A 228 -17.04 9.95 0.68
CA PRO A 228 -17.67 8.72 1.16
C PRO A 228 -19.19 8.80 1.25
N GLU A 229 -19.73 9.93 1.68
CA GLU A 229 -21.17 10.16 1.84
C GLU A 229 -21.87 10.66 0.57
N ALA A 230 -21.14 10.73 -0.56
CA ALA A 230 -21.73 11.22 -1.80
C ALA A 230 -22.64 10.16 -2.43
N SER A 231 -23.91 10.49 -2.62
CA SER A 231 -24.86 9.66 -3.37
C SER A 231 -24.64 9.71 -4.89
N THR A 232 -23.83 10.64 -5.38
CA THR A 232 -23.47 10.78 -6.79
C THR A 232 -21.96 11.00 -6.92
N LEU A 233 -21.29 10.10 -7.66
CA LEU A 233 -19.89 10.26 -8.01
C LEU A 233 -19.75 10.72 -9.46
N SER A 234 -18.89 11.71 -9.71
CA SER A 234 -18.61 12.23 -11.04
C SER A 234 -17.34 11.61 -11.60
N MET A 235 -17.40 11.14 -12.85
CA MET A 235 -16.26 10.58 -13.56
C MET A 235 -15.85 11.53 -14.66
N ARG A 236 -14.57 11.90 -14.73
CA ARG A 236 -14.02 12.84 -15.70
C ARG A 236 -12.67 12.35 -16.24
N GLY A 237 -12.25 12.95 -17.35
CA GLY A 237 -10.98 12.63 -17.98
C GLY A 237 -11.15 11.79 -19.25
N THR A 238 -10.16 10.96 -19.57
CA THR A 238 -10.15 10.23 -20.84
C THR A 238 -9.73 8.76 -20.69
N ILE A 239 -10.25 7.91 -21.60
CA ILE A 239 -9.81 6.53 -21.76
C ILE A 239 -9.49 6.26 -23.24
N PRO A 240 -8.71 5.20 -23.57
CA PRO A 240 -8.43 4.81 -24.96
C PRO A 240 -9.70 4.66 -25.79
N ALA A 241 -9.67 5.19 -27.01
CA ALA A 241 -10.78 5.09 -27.96
C ALA A 241 -10.99 3.66 -28.48
N ASN A 242 -12.19 3.39 -29.02
CA ASN A 242 -12.58 2.15 -29.68
C ASN A 242 -12.43 0.90 -28.80
N ARG A 243 -12.85 1.01 -27.54
CA ARG A 243 -12.89 -0.11 -26.59
C ARG A 243 -14.33 -0.54 -26.33
N SER A 244 -14.61 -1.83 -26.50
CA SER A 244 -15.91 -2.41 -26.08
C SER A 244 -16.06 -2.43 -24.56
N SER A 245 -14.93 -2.56 -23.84
CA SER A 245 -14.86 -2.50 -22.38
C SER A 245 -13.48 -1.98 -21.96
N PHE A 246 -13.47 -0.98 -21.08
CA PHE A 246 -12.27 -0.45 -20.44
C PHE A 246 -12.56 -0.26 -18.95
N ALA A 247 -11.71 -0.81 -18.09
CA ALA A 247 -11.94 -0.87 -16.65
C ALA A 247 -11.35 0.36 -15.94
N VAL A 248 -12.21 1.17 -15.34
CA VAL A 248 -11.83 2.23 -14.37
C VAL A 248 -12.23 1.75 -12.98
N LYS A 249 -11.39 1.98 -11.97
CA LYS A 249 -11.60 1.44 -10.63
C LYS A 249 -11.84 2.54 -9.61
N GLY A 250 -12.89 2.36 -8.78
CA GLY A 250 -13.23 3.26 -7.69
C GLY A 250 -13.02 2.65 -6.30
N ALA A 251 -12.94 3.53 -5.29
CA ALA A 251 -12.95 3.17 -3.88
C ALA A 251 -14.38 2.87 -3.41
N MET A 252 -14.55 1.74 -2.73
CA MET A 252 -15.80 1.30 -2.11
C MET A 252 -15.81 1.81 -0.67
N HIS A 253 -16.51 2.91 -0.41
CA HIS A 253 -16.54 3.54 0.91
C HIS A 253 -17.44 2.83 1.92
N HIS A 254 -18.37 1.99 1.47
CA HIS A 254 -19.27 1.21 2.34
C HIS A 254 -19.21 -0.29 2.01
N PRO A 255 -18.08 -0.96 2.29
CA PRO A 255 -17.88 -2.37 1.93
C PRO A 255 -18.89 -3.31 2.60
N ALA A 256 -19.34 -3.01 3.81
CA ALA A 256 -20.37 -3.77 4.52
C ALA A 256 -21.73 -3.76 3.79
N SER A 257 -22.15 -2.61 3.28
CA SER A 257 -23.40 -2.48 2.51
C SER A 257 -23.35 -3.26 1.20
N VAL A 258 -22.20 -3.23 0.50
CA VAL A 258 -22.00 -4.01 -0.73
C VAL A 258 -22.00 -5.49 -0.44
N PHE A 259 -21.29 -5.93 0.58
CA PHE A 259 -21.26 -7.33 1.00
C PHE A 259 -22.66 -7.82 1.38
N ARG A 260 -23.41 -7.05 2.18
CA ARG A 260 -24.79 -7.39 2.55
C ARG A 260 -25.66 -7.60 1.32
N ALA A 261 -25.60 -6.72 0.35
CA ALA A 261 -26.39 -6.84 -0.88
C ALA A 261 -26.00 -8.08 -1.70
N GLU A 262 -24.70 -8.39 -1.80
CA GLU A 262 -24.26 -9.62 -2.45
C GLU A 262 -24.66 -10.88 -1.66
N LEU A 263 -24.56 -10.88 -0.33
CA LEU A 263 -25.00 -12.00 0.53
C LEU A 263 -26.51 -12.24 0.40
N GLU A 264 -27.34 -11.21 0.47
CA GLU A 264 -28.80 -11.30 0.26
C GLU A 264 -29.13 -11.93 -1.11
N LYS A 265 -28.40 -11.49 -2.16
CA LYS A 265 -28.57 -12.02 -3.52
C LYS A 265 -28.18 -13.50 -3.61
N GLU A 266 -27.04 -13.88 -3.05
CA GLU A 266 -26.55 -15.26 -3.11
C GLU A 266 -27.41 -16.21 -2.26
N LEU A 267 -27.89 -15.77 -1.10
CA LEU A 267 -28.87 -16.51 -0.30
C LEU A 267 -30.16 -16.76 -1.10
N LYS A 268 -30.68 -15.75 -1.77
CA LYS A 268 -31.84 -15.89 -2.65
C LYS A 268 -31.62 -16.88 -3.79
N ASN A 269 -30.43 -16.84 -4.41
CA ASN A 269 -30.04 -17.79 -5.47
C ASN A 269 -30.02 -19.25 -4.97
N LYS A 270 -29.73 -19.46 -3.66
CA LYS A 270 -29.78 -20.77 -2.99
C LYS A 270 -31.15 -21.12 -2.42
N GLY A 271 -32.16 -20.29 -2.68
CA GLY A 271 -33.55 -20.54 -2.22
C GLY A 271 -33.79 -20.13 -0.77
N VAL A 272 -32.88 -19.40 -0.13
CA VAL A 272 -33.11 -18.87 1.23
C VAL A 272 -33.84 -17.52 1.12
N VAL A 273 -34.96 -17.39 1.78
CA VAL A 273 -35.82 -16.19 1.81
C VAL A 273 -35.44 -15.32 3.00
N LEU A 274 -35.14 -14.04 2.75
CA LEU A 274 -34.89 -13.05 3.80
C LEU A 274 -36.13 -12.14 3.97
N LYS A 275 -36.71 -12.15 5.16
CA LYS A 275 -37.77 -11.23 5.58
C LYS A 275 -37.19 -10.32 6.67
N LYS A 276 -37.01 -9.05 6.34
CA LYS A 276 -36.47 -8.06 7.28
C LYS A 276 -37.49 -7.80 8.41
N GLU A 277 -37.05 -8.01 9.63
CA GLU A 277 -37.84 -7.80 10.84
C GLU A 277 -37.06 -6.95 11.84
N LYS A 278 -37.64 -6.64 13.01
CA LYS A 278 -36.94 -6.03 14.12
C LYS A 278 -35.76 -6.89 14.55
N ASP A 279 -34.63 -6.27 14.90
CA ASP A 279 -33.47 -6.96 15.41
C ASP A 279 -33.81 -7.75 16.69
N ILE A 280 -33.53 -9.03 16.67
CA ILE A 280 -33.65 -9.91 17.80
C ILE A 280 -32.29 -10.01 18.48
N LEU A 281 -32.09 -9.24 19.52
CA LEU A 281 -30.88 -9.22 20.34
C LEU A 281 -31.02 -10.29 21.44
N THR A 282 -30.69 -11.50 21.10
CA THR A 282 -30.66 -12.66 22.02
C THR A 282 -29.27 -13.28 22.03
N ASP A 283 -29.10 -14.35 22.81
CA ASP A 283 -27.87 -15.13 22.81
C ASP A 283 -27.45 -15.51 21.38
N ARG A 284 -26.16 -15.41 21.12
CA ARG A 284 -25.54 -15.67 19.83
C ARG A 284 -24.90 -17.06 19.83
N GLN A 285 -25.01 -17.76 18.72
CA GLN A 285 -24.29 -18.99 18.48
C GLN A 285 -23.37 -18.83 17.27
N GLU A 286 -22.09 -19.03 17.51
CA GLU A 286 -21.10 -19.06 16.43
C GLU A 286 -21.30 -20.30 15.56
N PHE A 287 -21.29 -20.14 14.24
CA PHE A 287 -21.41 -21.25 13.31
C PHE A 287 -20.43 -21.21 12.16
N PHE A 288 -19.71 -20.10 12.00
CA PHE A 288 -18.74 -19.95 10.94
C PHE A 288 -17.64 -18.97 11.35
N THR A 289 -16.41 -19.33 11.09
CA THR A 289 -15.24 -18.46 11.27
C THR A 289 -14.34 -18.57 10.05
N VAL A 290 -13.78 -17.47 9.63
CA VAL A 290 -12.73 -17.41 8.61
C VAL A 290 -11.50 -16.72 9.18
N GLU A 291 -10.34 -17.29 8.86
CA GLU A 291 -9.04 -16.72 9.16
C GLU A 291 -8.48 -16.06 7.89
N SER A 292 -7.80 -14.94 8.06
CA SER A 292 -7.06 -14.29 6.98
C SER A 292 -5.85 -15.14 6.57
N PRO A 293 -5.21 -14.81 5.44
CA PRO A 293 -3.83 -15.22 5.20
C PRO A 293 -2.90 -14.77 6.34
N LEU A 294 -1.73 -15.40 6.45
CA LEU A 294 -0.73 -15.04 7.45
C LEU A 294 -0.24 -13.60 7.24
N LEU A 295 0.14 -12.92 8.31
CA LEU A 295 0.61 -11.53 8.25
C LEU A 295 1.76 -11.35 7.24
N LYS A 296 2.72 -12.29 7.17
CA LYS A 296 3.78 -12.25 6.16
C LYS A 296 3.27 -12.25 4.71
N GLU A 297 2.15 -12.92 4.43
CA GLU A 297 1.56 -12.94 3.09
C GLU A 297 0.85 -11.61 2.77
N ILE A 298 0.21 -11.01 3.78
CA ILE A 298 -0.37 -9.66 3.66
C ILE A 298 0.75 -8.64 3.42
N VAL A 299 1.84 -8.71 4.18
CA VAL A 299 3.06 -7.89 3.99
C VAL A 299 3.64 -8.08 2.59
N PHE A 300 3.69 -9.34 2.11
CA PHE A 300 4.17 -9.65 0.77
C PHE A 300 3.39 -8.87 -0.29
N TYR A 301 2.08 -8.97 -0.32
CA TYR A 301 1.26 -8.23 -1.31
C TYR A 301 1.23 -6.72 -1.06
N THR A 302 1.35 -6.28 0.19
CA THR A 302 1.47 -4.85 0.52
C THR A 302 2.66 -4.22 -0.20
N ASN A 303 3.83 -4.86 -0.15
CA ASN A 303 5.04 -4.34 -0.79
C ASN A 303 5.10 -4.64 -2.29
N LYS A 304 4.83 -5.88 -2.71
CA LYS A 304 4.88 -6.31 -4.13
C LYS A 304 3.93 -5.53 -5.02
N ASN A 305 2.70 -5.32 -4.57
CA ASN A 305 1.64 -4.68 -5.36
C ASN A 305 1.33 -3.26 -4.90
N SER A 306 2.04 -2.79 -3.85
CA SER A 306 1.83 -1.44 -3.28
C SER A 306 0.37 -1.21 -2.84
N VAL A 307 -0.26 -2.21 -2.18
CA VAL A 307 -1.67 -2.15 -1.79
C VAL A 307 -1.85 -1.20 -0.61
N ASN A 308 -2.55 -0.06 -0.84
CA ASN A 308 -2.75 0.95 0.18
C ASN A 308 -3.65 0.45 1.31
N LEU A 309 -4.77 -0.20 0.98
CA LEU A 309 -5.67 -0.78 1.96
C LEU A 309 -4.95 -1.70 2.96
N PHE A 310 -4.06 -2.56 2.46
CA PHE A 310 -3.31 -3.46 3.33
C PHE A 310 -2.33 -2.70 4.22
N ALA A 311 -1.68 -1.66 3.70
CA ALA A 311 -0.79 -0.83 4.49
C ALA A 311 -1.54 -0.08 5.61
N GLU A 312 -2.74 0.46 5.32
CA GLU A 312 -3.60 1.08 6.33
C GLU A 312 -4.06 0.07 7.39
N ALA A 313 -4.42 -1.15 6.98
CA ALA A 313 -4.74 -2.23 7.92
C ALA A 313 -3.56 -2.59 8.82
N LEU A 314 -2.34 -2.65 8.27
CA LEU A 314 -1.12 -2.89 9.05
C LEU A 314 -0.81 -1.72 10.00
N GLY A 315 -1.03 -0.48 9.56
CA GLY A 315 -0.93 0.70 10.42
C GLY A 315 -1.90 0.64 11.59
N ALA A 316 -3.17 0.33 11.32
CA ALA A 316 -4.20 0.16 12.35
C ALA A 316 -3.91 -1.02 13.29
N LEU A 317 -3.34 -2.11 12.78
CA LEU A 317 -2.89 -3.26 13.59
C LEU A 317 -1.75 -2.90 14.55
N VAL A 318 -0.84 -2.01 14.11
CA VAL A 318 0.27 -1.50 14.94
C VAL A 318 -0.25 -0.51 15.97
N SER A 319 -1.01 0.50 15.54
CA SER A 319 -1.68 1.46 16.41
C SER A 319 -2.89 2.08 15.70
N PRO A 320 -4.11 1.87 16.22
CA PRO A 320 -5.33 2.35 15.56
C PRO A 320 -5.46 3.88 15.44
N SER A 321 -4.86 4.64 16.35
CA SER A 321 -5.02 6.10 16.46
C SER A 321 -3.71 6.90 16.44
N GLU A 322 -2.58 6.27 16.74
CA GLU A 322 -1.30 6.95 16.99
C GLU A 322 -0.13 6.34 16.21
N PHE A 323 -0.39 6.03 14.94
CA PHE A 323 0.60 5.32 14.11
C PHE A 323 1.94 6.09 14.00
N GLU A 324 1.92 7.43 13.85
CA GLU A 324 3.15 8.25 13.83
C GLU A 324 3.94 8.12 15.13
N THR A 325 3.27 8.23 16.29
CA THR A 325 3.89 8.12 17.62
C THR A 325 4.54 6.75 17.79
N MET A 326 3.80 5.68 17.47
CA MET A 326 4.30 4.31 17.56
C MET A 326 5.50 4.07 16.64
N VAL A 327 5.47 4.60 15.41
CA VAL A 327 6.62 4.51 14.49
C VAL A 327 7.86 5.16 15.10
N LYS A 328 7.73 6.37 15.66
CA LYS A 328 8.86 7.10 16.27
C LYS A 328 9.43 6.37 17.49
N GLU A 329 8.57 5.88 18.36
CA GLU A 329 8.97 5.13 19.55
C GLU A 329 9.72 3.85 19.15
N GLU A 330 9.21 3.09 18.21
CA GLU A 330 9.81 1.84 17.78
C GLU A 330 11.13 2.01 17.02
N LEU A 331 11.27 3.07 16.24
CA LEU A 331 12.55 3.42 15.61
C LEU A 331 13.60 3.83 16.65
N ASN A 332 13.23 4.70 17.59
CA ASN A 332 14.12 5.12 18.66
C ASN A 332 14.53 3.92 19.56
N HIS A 333 13.60 2.99 19.83
CA HIS A 333 13.89 1.77 20.59
C HIS A 333 14.99 0.92 19.95
N VAL A 334 15.07 0.91 18.64
CA VAL A 334 16.10 0.18 17.89
C VAL A 334 17.32 1.05 17.49
N GLY A 335 17.43 2.26 18.04
CA GLY A 335 18.55 3.18 17.85
C GLY A 335 18.54 3.94 16.52
N ILE A 336 17.37 4.08 15.87
CA ILE A 336 17.21 4.84 14.64
C ILE A 336 16.59 6.20 14.94
N ASP A 337 17.23 7.28 14.48
CA ASP A 337 16.73 8.64 14.67
C ASP A 337 15.41 8.87 13.94
N SER A 338 14.39 9.25 14.68
CA SER A 338 13.05 9.53 14.20
C SER A 338 12.69 11.03 14.15
N SER A 339 13.63 11.92 14.45
CA SER A 339 13.36 13.37 14.65
C SER A 339 12.80 14.07 13.41
N GLY A 340 13.18 13.62 12.20
CA GLY A 340 12.73 14.18 10.92
C GLY A 340 11.43 13.56 10.35
N ILE A 341 10.73 12.74 11.12
CA ILE A 341 9.55 11.99 10.64
C ILE A 341 8.26 12.79 10.85
N THR A 342 7.43 12.84 9.83
CA THR A 342 6.00 13.21 9.88
C THR A 342 5.19 12.17 9.11
N ILE A 343 4.18 11.57 9.73
CA ILE A 343 3.34 10.53 9.15
C ILE A 343 1.87 10.89 9.34
N LYS A 344 1.07 10.78 8.29
CA LYS A 344 -0.37 11.08 8.30
C LYS A 344 -1.23 9.89 7.87
N ASP A 345 -0.61 8.88 7.26
CA ASP A 345 -1.24 7.61 6.89
C ASP A 345 -0.17 6.49 6.95
N ALA A 346 -0.58 5.26 6.76
CA ALA A 346 0.34 4.12 6.77
C ALA A 346 0.78 3.68 5.36
N CYS A 347 0.14 4.21 4.30
CA CYS A 347 0.37 3.78 2.92
C CYS A 347 1.25 4.73 2.10
N GLY A 348 1.42 5.99 2.53
CA GLY A 348 2.21 7.00 1.82
C GLY A 348 1.42 7.76 0.76
N LEU A 349 0.08 7.79 0.83
CA LEU A 349 -0.76 8.58 -0.08
C LEU A 349 -0.79 10.06 0.31
N SER A 350 -0.73 10.36 1.60
CA SER A 350 -0.71 11.74 2.10
C SER A 350 0.50 12.52 1.57
N THR A 351 0.24 13.69 1.00
CA THR A 351 1.28 14.64 0.58
C THR A 351 2.01 15.31 1.75
N SER A 352 1.50 15.16 2.97
CA SER A 352 2.09 15.67 4.21
C SER A 352 3.00 14.68 4.92
N ASN A 353 3.14 13.45 4.40
CA ASN A 353 4.16 12.53 4.89
C ASN A 353 5.56 13.04 4.53
N ALA A 354 6.49 12.96 5.48
CA ALA A 354 7.87 13.36 5.27
C ALA A 354 8.82 12.44 6.06
N LEU A 355 9.85 11.93 5.39
CA LEU A 355 10.86 11.04 5.96
C LEU A 355 12.26 11.44 5.46
N PRO A 356 13.30 11.39 6.32
CA PRO A 356 14.68 11.43 5.88
C PRO A 356 15.08 10.12 5.17
N ALA A 357 15.85 10.22 4.08
CA ALA A 357 16.37 9.04 3.39
C ALA A 357 17.28 8.20 4.30
N GLY A 358 18.06 8.84 5.16
CA GLY A 358 18.92 8.18 6.14
C GLY A 358 18.13 7.27 7.09
N THR A 359 17.05 7.79 7.67
CA THR A 359 16.18 7.03 8.58
C THR A 359 15.61 5.77 7.93
N VAL A 360 15.15 5.87 6.67
CA VAL A 360 14.61 4.68 5.96
C VAL A 360 15.71 3.69 5.63
N THR A 361 16.92 4.16 5.27
CA THR A 361 18.07 3.28 5.02
C THR A 361 18.51 2.57 6.30
N ASP A 362 18.52 3.24 7.45
CA ASP A 362 18.81 2.64 8.75
C ASP A 362 17.78 1.56 9.12
N LEU A 363 16.50 1.82 8.86
CA LEU A 363 15.45 0.81 9.01
C LEU A 363 15.72 -0.42 8.13
N LEU A 364 16.14 -0.24 6.87
CA LEU A 364 16.48 -1.37 6.00
C LEU A 364 17.68 -2.16 6.52
N VAL A 365 18.74 -1.50 7.00
CA VAL A 365 19.89 -2.19 7.62
C VAL A 365 19.43 -3.01 8.83
N TRP A 366 18.58 -2.44 9.69
CA TRP A 366 18.01 -3.13 10.83
C TRP A 366 17.10 -4.30 10.39
N ALA A 367 16.18 -4.06 9.44
CA ALA A 367 15.22 -5.05 8.97
C ALA A 367 15.88 -6.27 8.32
N ASN A 368 16.97 -6.07 7.58
CA ASN A 368 17.75 -7.18 7.01
C ASN A 368 18.26 -8.15 8.07
N LYS A 369 18.69 -7.63 9.22
CA LYS A 369 19.26 -8.42 10.33
C LYS A 369 18.18 -9.09 11.19
N HIS A 370 16.96 -8.52 11.31
CA HIS A 370 16.00 -8.89 12.34
C HIS A 370 14.68 -9.47 11.81
N LEU A 371 14.28 -9.17 10.57
CA LEU A 371 12.99 -9.60 10.02
C LEU A 371 13.09 -10.77 9.03
N GLY A 372 14.30 -11.13 8.60
CA GLY A 372 14.55 -12.28 7.74
C GLY A 372 13.75 -12.28 6.43
N ASP A 373 13.46 -13.49 5.95
CA ASP A 373 12.80 -13.70 4.65
C ASP A 373 11.39 -13.16 4.58
N SER A 374 10.66 -13.08 5.69
CA SER A 374 9.28 -12.55 5.71
C SER A 374 9.22 -11.10 5.21
N PHE A 375 10.24 -10.30 5.49
CA PHE A 375 10.36 -8.95 4.97
C PHE A 375 11.08 -8.91 3.61
N LEU A 376 12.22 -9.58 3.47
CA LEU A 376 13.07 -9.53 2.27
C LEU A 376 12.37 -10.08 1.02
N ALA A 377 11.57 -11.15 1.15
CA ALA A 377 10.81 -11.72 0.05
C ALA A 377 9.64 -10.83 -0.38
N SER A 378 9.15 -9.96 0.51
CA SER A 378 8.05 -9.04 0.22
C SER A 378 8.45 -7.91 -0.74
N LEU A 379 9.74 -7.59 -0.84
CA LEU A 379 10.20 -6.49 -1.70
C LEU A 379 10.10 -6.87 -3.18
N PRO A 380 9.61 -5.96 -4.04
CA PRO A 380 9.63 -6.13 -5.49
C PRO A 380 11.05 -6.39 -6.01
N GLN A 381 11.18 -7.34 -6.95
CA GLN A 381 12.43 -7.69 -7.60
C GLN A 381 12.56 -7.00 -8.94
N GLY A 382 13.76 -6.48 -9.22
CA GLY A 382 14.11 -5.85 -10.48
C GLY A 382 13.88 -6.79 -11.68
N GLY A 383 13.35 -6.23 -12.76
CA GLY A 383 13.06 -6.95 -13.99
C GLY A 383 11.87 -7.92 -13.93
N VAL A 384 11.39 -8.29 -12.75
CA VAL A 384 10.31 -9.26 -12.55
C VAL A 384 9.01 -8.56 -12.18
N ASP A 385 9.00 -7.82 -11.09
CA ASP A 385 7.80 -7.22 -10.54
C ASP A 385 7.41 -5.93 -11.26
N ARG A 386 6.10 -5.68 -11.36
CA ARG A 386 5.53 -4.59 -12.18
C ARG A 386 6.20 -3.22 -11.97
N GLY A 387 6.45 -2.84 -10.72
CA GLY A 387 7.04 -1.54 -10.39
C GLY A 387 8.52 -1.39 -10.78
N LEU A 388 9.20 -2.51 -11.04
CA LEU A 388 10.64 -2.58 -11.35
C LEU A 388 10.93 -3.20 -12.72
N ARG A 389 9.93 -3.36 -13.59
CA ARG A 389 10.11 -3.92 -14.95
C ARG A 389 11.07 -3.09 -15.81
N VAL A 390 11.15 -1.79 -15.58
CA VAL A 390 12.09 -0.91 -16.28
C VAL A 390 13.55 -1.36 -16.14
N TYR A 391 13.86 -2.15 -15.11
CA TYR A 391 15.19 -2.72 -14.87
C TYR A 391 15.41 -4.08 -15.54
N SER A 392 14.42 -4.64 -16.29
CA SER A 392 14.51 -5.95 -16.93
C SER A 392 15.61 -6.04 -18.00
N ALA A 393 15.85 -4.95 -18.72
CA ALA A 393 16.91 -4.87 -19.75
C ALA A 393 18.30 -4.65 -19.16
N ASP A 394 18.41 -4.38 -17.87
CA ASP A 394 19.68 -4.12 -17.20
C ASP A 394 20.21 -5.41 -16.57
N SER A 395 21.24 -5.99 -17.18
CA SER A 395 21.87 -7.22 -16.73
C SER A 395 22.59 -7.08 -15.38
N VAL A 396 22.86 -5.84 -14.94
CA VAL A 396 23.53 -5.57 -13.66
C VAL A 396 22.50 -5.45 -12.54
N LEU A 397 21.42 -4.71 -12.77
CA LEU A 397 20.41 -4.41 -11.74
C LEU A 397 19.35 -5.52 -11.62
N GLY A 398 18.91 -6.15 -12.69
CA GLY A 398 17.80 -7.11 -12.73
C GLY A 398 17.61 -7.93 -11.45
N ALA A 399 18.20 -9.10 -11.36
CA ALA A 399 18.07 -9.97 -10.18
C ALA A 399 18.72 -9.42 -8.90
N ASN A 400 19.64 -8.46 -9.02
CA ASN A 400 20.40 -7.89 -7.91
C ASN A 400 19.67 -6.77 -7.16
N LEU A 401 18.54 -6.30 -7.68
CA LEU A 401 17.75 -5.22 -7.10
C LEU A 401 16.47 -5.74 -6.47
N LYS A 402 16.28 -5.51 -5.18
CA LYS A 402 14.99 -5.69 -4.48
C LYS A 402 14.59 -4.36 -3.85
N ALA A 403 13.53 -3.72 -4.33
CA ALA A 403 13.19 -2.39 -3.85
C ALA A 403 11.71 -2.07 -3.94
N LYS A 404 11.23 -1.25 -3.01
CA LYS A 404 9.92 -0.64 -3.00
C LYS A 404 9.95 0.69 -3.75
N THR A 405 9.07 0.85 -4.71
CA THR A 405 8.86 2.12 -5.42
C THR A 405 7.86 3.02 -4.71
N GLY A 406 8.05 4.32 -4.82
CA GLY A 406 7.07 5.34 -4.47
C GLY A 406 6.89 6.34 -5.61
N SER A 407 5.63 6.71 -5.90
CA SER A 407 5.32 7.64 -6.96
C SER A 407 4.04 8.41 -6.67
N MET A 408 4.11 9.71 -6.82
CA MET A 408 2.97 10.62 -6.89
C MET A 408 3.34 11.82 -7.76
N PHE A 409 2.44 12.77 -7.95
CA PHE A 409 2.75 13.96 -8.75
C PHE A 409 3.99 14.68 -8.21
N GLY A 410 5.00 14.88 -9.06
CA GLY A 410 6.27 15.52 -8.69
C GLY A 410 7.14 14.73 -7.69
N VAL A 411 6.86 13.44 -7.45
CA VAL A 411 7.64 12.59 -6.54
C VAL A 411 8.01 11.28 -7.21
N ARG A 412 9.30 10.91 -7.09
CA ARG A 412 9.82 9.57 -7.33
C ARG A 412 10.64 9.13 -6.13
N ALA A 413 10.36 7.92 -5.66
CA ALA A 413 11.05 7.32 -4.53
C ALA A 413 11.39 5.86 -4.84
N LEU A 414 12.56 5.43 -4.39
CA LEU A 414 12.99 4.04 -4.48
C LEU A 414 13.84 3.71 -3.25
N SER A 415 13.53 2.59 -2.58
CA SER A 415 14.25 2.18 -1.38
C SER A 415 14.27 0.66 -1.27
N GLY A 416 15.42 0.08 -0.92
CA GLY A 416 15.58 -1.36 -0.85
C GLY A 416 17.03 -1.80 -0.77
N TYR A 417 17.32 -2.94 -1.39
CA TYR A 417 18.63 -3.59 -1.38
C TYR A 417 19.19 -3.78 -2.78
N LEU A 418 20.50 -3.62 -2.89
CA LEU A 418 21.28 -3.81 -4.11
C LEU A 418 22.46 -4.73 -3.82
N HIS A 419 22.57 -5.84 -4.55
CA HIS A 419 23.75 -6.70 -4.52
C HIS A 419 24.77 -6.21 -5.55
N THR A 420 25.99 -5.91 -5.09
CA THR A 420 27.09 -5.41 -5.95
C THR A 420 27.86 -6.57 -6.58
N ARG A 421 28.63 -6.28 -7.63
CA ARG A 421 29.54 -7.25 -8.24
C ARG A 421 30.63 -7.77 -7.30
N LYS A 422 30.98 -7.01 -6.25
CA LYS A 422 31.92 -7.42 -5.20
C LYS A 422 31.30 -8.35 -4.16
N GLY A 423 30.00 -8.69 -4.30
CA GLY A 423 29.29 -9.55 -3.36
C GLY A 423 28.77 -8.83 -2.10
N GLU A 424 28.84 -7.51 -2.07
CA GLU A 424 28.28 -6.72 -0.97
C GLU A 424 26.78 -6.52 -1.14
N THR A 425 26.06 -6.40 -0.03
CA THR A 425 24.67 -5.97 -0.02
C THR A 425 24.58 -4.54 0.50
N LEU A 426 24.07 -3.64 -0.32
CA LEU A 426 23.83 -2.26 0.03
C LEU A 426 22.33 -2.05 0.33
N ALA A 427 22.00 -1.39 1.43
CA ALA A 427 20.69 -0.80 1.67
C ALA A 427 20.69 0.62 1.12
N PHE A 428 19.64 1.04 0.44
CA PHE A 428 19.58 2.37 -0.14
C PHE A 428 18.19 2.98 -0.08
N THR A 429 18.13 4.30 -0.04
CA THR A 429 16.91 5.11 -0.17
C THR A 429 17.21 6.33 -1.02
N ILE A 430 16.36 6.57 -2.02
CA ILE A 430 16.42 7.70 -2.94
C ILE A 430 15.04 8.37 -2.96
N PHE A 431 14.98 9.63 -2.59
CA PHE A 431 13.81 10.50 -2.71
C PHE A 431 14.12 11.64 -3.66
N VAL A 432 13.28 11.84 -4.68
CA VAL A 432 13.31 12.96 -5.62
C VAL A 432 11.96 13.63 -5.60
N ASN A 433 11.90 14.81 -5.01
CA ASN A 433 10.67 15.58 -4.84
C ASN A 433 10.71 16.86 -5.68
N SER A 434 9.55 17.30 -6.16
CA SER A 434 9.38 18.54 -6.90
C SER A 434 10.27 18.63 -8.15
N TYR A 435 10.55 17.48 -8.77
CA TYR A 435 11.24 17.46 -10.06
C TYR A 435 10.35 18.05 -11.16
N THR A 436 11.00 18.61 -12.19
CA THR A 436 10.34 19.19 -13.37
C THR A 436 10.69 18.39 -14.61
N GLY A 437 9.77 18.29 -15.57
CA GLY A 437 10.02 17.59 -16.83
C GLY A 437 9.56 16.14 -16.84
N ASP A 438 10.24 15.31 -17.64
CA ASP A 438 9.83 13.94 -17.92
C ASP A 438 10.12 12.99 -16.73
N PRO A 439 9.10 12.38 -16.12
CA PRO A 439 9.29 11.39 -15.03
C PRO A 439 10.09 10.15 -15.47
N VAL A 440 10.15 9.83 -16.76
CA VAL A 440 10.96 8.72 -17.28
C VAL A 440 12.44 9.04 -17.14
N LYS A 441 12.85 10.30 -17.42
CA LYS A 441 14.23 10.75 -17.26
C LYS A 441 14.71 10.69 -15.81
N VAL A 442 13.84 11.07 -14.86
CA VAL A 442 14.12 10.93 -13.43
C VAL A 442 14.37 9.45 -13.08
N GLN A 443 13.56 8.55 -13.60
CA GLN A 443 13.70 7.11 -13.37
C GLN A 443 14.97 6.54 -14.01
N GLU A 444 15.34 7.00 -15.21
CA GLU A 444 16.59 6.65 -15.87
C GLU A 444 17.80 7.10 -15.04
N THR A 445 17.79 8.33 -14.52
CA THR A 445 18.85 8.84 -13.63
C THR A 445 19.02 7.98 -12.38
N ILE A 446 17.92 7.61 -11.71
CA ILE A 446 17.95 6.71 -10.54
C ILE A 446 18.52 5.34 -10.92
N ARG A 447 18.13 4.79 -12.07
CA ARG A 447 18.65 3.52 -12.59
C ARG A 447 20.16 3.58 -12.80
N ASP A 448 20.62 4.63 -13.48
CA ASP A 448 22.04 4.77 -13.84
C ASP A 448 22.91 4.98 -12.60
N PHE A 449 22.42 5.73 -11.59
CA PHE A 449 23.04 5.84 -10.28
C PHE A 449 23.20 4.48 -9.58
N LEU A 450 22.12 3.67 -9.52
CA LEU A 450 22.17 2.34 -8.91
C LEU A 450 23.08 1.39 -9.68
N ARG A 451 23.13 1.50 -11.00
CA ARG A 451 24.02 0.71 -11.83
C ARG A 451 25.49 1.01 -11.53
N GLU A 452 25.82 2.29 -11.38
CA GLU A 452 27.19 2.68 -10.99
C GLU A 452 27.58 2.11 -9.62
N LEU A 453 26.68 2.18 -8.63
CA LEU A 453 26.88 1.54 -7.33
C LEU A 453 27.06 0.00 -7.42
N ALA A 454 26.34 -0.66 -8.33
CA ALA A 454 26.39 -2.12 -8.45
C ALA A 454 27.70 -2.63 -9.07
N ILE A 455 28.38 -1.80 -9.88
CA ILE A 455 29.62 -2.20 -10.58
C ILE A 455 30.90 -1.84 -9.81
N GLN A 456 30.81 -0.92 -8.83
CA GLN A 456 31.91 -0.55 -7.94
C GLN A 456 32.25 -1.70 -6.98
#